data_622774b1da34849d084e4b4074ad0c20
#
_entry.id   622774b1da34849d084e4b4074ad0c20
#
_cell.length_a   1.000
_cell.length_b   1.000
_cell.length_c   1.000
_cell.angle_alpha   90.00
_cell.angle_beta   90.00
_cell.angle_gamma   90.00
#
_symmetry.space_group_name_H-M   'P 1'
#
loop_
_entity.id
_entity.type
_entity.pdbx_description
1 polymer ?
#
loop_
_entity_poly.entity_id
_entity_poly.type
_entity_poly.pdbx_seq_one_letter_code
_entity_poly.pdbx_strand_id
1 'polypeptide(L)'
;MNRLYKIGEFSKLCRVTVKTLRHYETLKLLMPAHIDASTGYRYYHLGQSVRLNRILHLKRLGFALDEIAALFADGDDRPHLSSIRSKIAACRTELARLQLQLAQLQSLEQQSIENEQLMSDFSIKSIDARIVASHRRIIPSYDRLGMICYSVIGPEMMRVGCTCPEPQYCYTVEHDAEHKEADIDVEYCEAVGEMHPDTDILRFYEAPAIPKALCYSHRGDYSQFGGAMARIMEHIEQQGLRIVGNPRFSYIDGPWNRENPADYLTEVQVPVE
;
A
#
# COMPACT_ATOMS: atom_id res chain seq x y z
N MET A 1 -20.05 -18.65 64.35
CA MET A 1 -18.84 -19.53 64.14
C MET A 1 -18.34 -19.36 62.70
N ASN A 2 -17.14 -18.83 62.52
CA ASN A 2 -16.55 -18.73 61.18
C ASN A 2 -16.04 -20.12 60.76
N ARG A 3 -16.74 -20.75 59.82
CA ARG A 3 -16.36 -22.05 59.26
C ARG A 3 -15.03 -21.94 58.52
N LEU A 4 -14.10 -22.86 58.84
CA LEU A 4 -12.82 -23.00 58.17
C LEU A 4 -12.93 -24.02 57.00
N TYR A 5 -12.35 -23.67 55.85
CA TYR A 5 -12.33 -24.51 54.66
C TYR A 5 -10.88 -24.90 54.35
N LYS A 6 -10.63 -26.18 54.05
CA LYS A 6 -9.30 -26.62 53.55
C LYS A 6 -8.96 -25.88 52.25
N ILE A 7 -7.68 -25.69 52.00
CA ILE A 7 -7.20 -24.99 50.81
C ILE A 7 -7.85 -25.49 49.50
N GLY A 8 -8.06 -26.81 49.36
CA GLY A 8 -8.72 -27.39 48.18
C GLY A 8 -10.22 -27.03 48.09
N GLU A 9 -10.93 -26.96 49.20
CA GLU A 9 -12.36 -26.54 49.27
C GLU A 9 -12.46 -25.05 48.91
N PHE A 10 -11.63 -24.20 49.55
CA PHE A 10 -11.57 -22.77 49.27
C PHE A 10 -11.20 -22.46 47.82
N SER A 11 -10.26 -23.21 47.25
CA SER A 11 -9.86 -23.17 45.84
C SER A 11 -11.07 -23.39 44.92
N LYS A 12 -11.88 -24.43 45.19
CA LYS A 12 -13.10 -24.72 44.40
C LYS A 12 -14.14 -23.63 44.54
N LEU A 13 -14.39 -23.15 45.74
CA LEU A 13 -15.39 -22.12 46.04
C LEU A 13 -15.02 -20.78 45.34
N CYS A 14 -13.74 -20.43 45.34
CA CYS A 14 -13.27 -19.16 44.77
C CYS A 14 -12.81 -19.28 43.29
N ARG A 15 -12.86 -20.49 42.71
CA ARG A 15 -12.43 -20.77 41.32
C ARG A 15 -10.99 -20.34 41.02
N VAL A 16 -10.08 -20.57 41.96
CA VAL A 16 -8.63 -20.33 41.82
C VAL A 16 -7.87 -21.62 42.14
N THR A 17 -6.71 -21.82 41.56
CA THR A 17 -5.94 -23.03 41.82
C THR A 17 -5.28 -23.00 43.18
N VAL A 18 -5.07 -24.17 43.78
CA VAL A 18 -4.29 -24.31 45.04
C VAL A 18 -2.89 -23.72 44.87
N LYS A 19 -2.28 -23.85 43.66
CA LYS A 19 -0.98 -23.24 43.32
C LYS A 19 -1.04 -21.73 43.46
N THR A 20 -2.08 -21.09 42.94
CA THR A 20 -2.31 -19.63 43.05
C THR A 20 -2.42 -19.20 44.51
N LEU A 21 -3.22 -19.93 45.34
CA LEU A 21 -3.39 -19.61 46.76
C LEU A 21 -2.07 -19.71 47.55
N ARG A 22 -1.25 -20.74 47.27
CA ARG A 22 0.08 -20.87 47.84
C ARG A 22 1.03 -19.76 47.39
N HIS A 23 0.95 -19.35 46.13
CA HIS A 23 1.74 -18.24 45.61
C HIS A 23 1.34 -16.90 46.29
N TYR A 24 0.04 -16.67 46.52
CA TYR A 24 -0.42 -15.48 47.24
C TYR A 24 -0.02 -15.51 48.71
N GLU A 25 0.06 -16.69 49.33
CA GLU A 25 0.64 -16.85 50.67
C GLU A 25 2.12 -16.44 50.68
N THR A 26 2.93 -16.93 49.75
CA THR A 26 4.37 -16.59 49.63
C THR A 26 4.58 -15.10 49.48
N LEU A 27 3.71 -14.40 48.72
CA LEU A 27 3.75 -12.96 48.54
C LEU A 27 3.05 -12.17 49.65
N LYS A 28 2.58 -12.83 50.71
CA LYS A 28 1.82 -12.25 51.81
C LYS A 28 0.53 -11.50 51.38
N LEU A 29 0.06 -11.78 50.17
CA LEU A 29 -1.19 -11.20 49.64
C LEU A 29 -2.44 -11.79 50.31
N LEU A 30 -2.45 -13.09 50.53
CA LEU A 30 -3.54 -13.81 51.16
C LEU A 30 -2.98 -14.93 52.04
N MET A 31 -2.88 -14.65 53.32
CA MET A 31 -2.41 -15.64 54.32
C MET A 31 -3.56 -16.59 54.69
N PRO A 32 -3.29 -17.89 54.94
CA PRO A 32 -4.30 -18.79 55.52
C PRO A 32 -4.70 -18.31 56.92
N ALA A 33 -5.97 -18.47 57.26
CA ALA A 33 -6.48 -18.12 58.60
C ALA A 33 -5.92 -19.02 59.68
N HIS A 34 -5.58 -20.27 59.31
CA HIS A 34 -4.97 -21.25 60.21
C HIS A 34 -4.12 -22.24 59.41
N ILE A 35 -2.99 -22.62 59.97
CA ILE A 35 -2.15 -23.71 59.51
C ILE A 35 -2.08 -24.73 60.63
N ASP A 36 -2.52 -25.97 60.37
CA ASP A 36 -2.44 -27.04 61.32
C ASP A 36 -0.99 -27.45 61.57
N ALA A 37 -0.53 -27.30 62.80
CA ALA A 37 0.86 -27.54 63.16
C ALA A 37 1.29 -29.00 63.02
N SER A 38 0.36 -29.97 63.08
CA SER A 38 0.67 -31.41 63.00
C SER A 38 0.68 -31.92 61.57
N THR A 39 -0.19 -31.37 60.68
CA THR A 39 -0.36 -31.85 59.30
C THR A 39 0.12 -30.87 58.24
N GLY A 40 0.39 -29.63 58.61
CA GLY A 40 0.74 -28.56 57.67
C GLY A 40 -0.41 -28.10 56.75
N TYR A 41 -1.64 -28.57 57.01
CA TYR A 41 -2.84 -28.19 56.23
C TYR A 41 -3.19 -26.75 56.44
N ARG A 42 -3.56 -26.06 55.33
CA ARG A 42 -3.94 -24.64 55.27
C ARG A 42 -5.45 -24.52 55.27
N TYR A 43 -5.97 -23.64 56.07
CA TYR A 43 -7.39 -23.36 56.19
C TYR A 43 -7.69 -21.87 56.00
N TYR A 44 -8.82 -21.58 55.38
CA TYR A 44 -9.27 -20.24 55.04
C TYR A 44 -10.65 -20.00 55.54
N HIS A 45 -11.00 -18.77 55.94
CA HIS A 45 -12.36 -18.32 56.18
C HIS A 45 -13.05 -17.86 54.89
N LEU A 46 -14.35 -18.05 54.76
CA LEU A 46 -15.12 -17.60 53.61
C LEU A 46 -14.99 -16.06 53.41
N GLY A 47 -14.89 -15.27 54.46
CA GLY A 47 -14.68 -13.82 54.40
C GLY A 47 -13.38 -13.42 53.64
N GLN A 48 -12.40 -14.30 53.61
CA GLN A 48 -11.14 -14.03 52.84
C GLN A 48 -11.36 -14.04 51.34
N SER A 49 -12.51 -14.57 50.84
CA SER A 49 -12.86 -14.49 49.41
C SER A 49 -13.00 -13.05 48.93
N VAL A 50 -13.39 -12.11 49.80
CA VAL A 50 -13.51 -10.69 49.46
C VAL A 50 -12.12 -10.12 49.07
N ARG A 51 -11.11 -10.39 49.93
CA ARG A 51 -9.71 -9.98 49.66
C ARG A 51 -9.17 -10.66 48.40
N LEU A 52 -9.43 -11.97 48.23
CA LEU A 52 -9.03 -12.70 47.05
C LEU A 52 -9.63 -12.09 45.78
N ASN A 53 -10.92 -11.78 45.77
CA ASN A 53 -11.60 -11.17 44.64
C ASN A 53 -11.01 -9.78 44.28
N ARG A 54 -10.60 -8.98 45.27
CA ARG A 54 -9.93 -7.72 45.07
C ARG A 54 -8.55 -7.92 44.38
N ILE A 55 -7.76 -8.89 44.87
CA ILE A 55 -6.47 -9.24 44.22
C ILE A 55 -6.69 -9.60 42.76
N LEU A 56 -7.67 -10.48 42.48
CA LEU A 56 -7.99 -10.91 41.12
C LEU A 56 -8.48 -9.75 40.23
N HIS A 57 -9.27 -8.85 40.82
CA HIS A 57 -9.74 -7.66 40.10
C HIS A 57 -8.60 -6.71 39.71
N LEU A 58 -7.74 -6.36 40.67
CA LEU A 58 -6.58 -5.50 40.41
C LEU A 58 -5.62 -6.13 39.37
N LYS A 59 -5.40 -7.45 39.45
CA LYS A 59 -4.59 -8.18 38.47
C LYS A 59 -5.18 -8.07 37.06
N ARG A 60 -6.50 -8.18 36.89
CA ARG A 60 -7.17 -7.98 35.60
C ARG A 60 -7.01 -6.56 35.04
N LEU A 61 -6.91 -5.56 35.95
CA LEU A 61 -6.64 -4.16 35.60
C LEU A 61 -5.15 -3.91 35.29
N GLY A 62 -4.32 -4.96 35.28
CA GLY A 62 -2.91 -4.87 34.90
C GLY A 62 -1.98 -4.45 36.04
N PHE A 63 -2.43 -4.48 37.30
CA PHE A 63 -1.50 -4.32 38.43
C PHE A 63 -0.65 -5.58 38.60
N ALA A 64 0.66 -5.41 38.80
CA ALA A 64 1.56 -6.49 39.15
C ALA A 64 1.32 -6.94 40.61
N LEU A 65 1.70 -8.18 40.94
CA LEU A 65 1.41 -8.72 42.30
C LEU A 65 2.16 -7.98 43.42
N ASP A 66 3.34 -7.46 43.12
CA ASP A 66 4.13 -6.58 44.01
C ASP A 66 3.45 -5.21 44.21
N GLU A 67 2.91 -4.62 43.15
CA GLU A 67 2.09 -3.40 43.26
C GLU A 67 0.85 -3.64 44.17
N ILE A 68 0.18 -4.79 43.99
CA ILE A 68 -0.98 -5.17 44.80
C ILE A 68 -0.56 -5.41 46.26
N ALA A 69 0.61 -6.04 46.50
CA ALA A 69 1.11 -6.25 47.88
C ALA A 69 1.42 -4.91 48.57
N ALA A 70 2.01 -3.96 47.84
CA ALA A 70 2.25 -2.61 48.37
C ALA A 70 0.94 -1.88 48.71
N LEU A 71 -0.12 -2.02 47.89
CA LEU A 71 -1.42 -1.42 48.12
C LEU A 71 -2.09 -1.97 49.37
N PHE A 72 -1.81 -3.22 49.75
CA PHE A 72 -2.43 -3.89 50.94
C PHE A 72 -1.54 -3.78 52.19
N ALA A 73 -0.33 -3.25 52.09
CA ALA A 73 0.59 -3.13 53.24
C ALA A 73 0.07 -2.14 54.31
N ASP A 74 -0.63 -1.08 53.87
CA ASP A 74 -1.13 -0.02 54.76
C ASP A 74 -2.45 -0.39 55.46
N GLY A 75 -2.91 -1.63 55.34
CA GLY A 75 -4.14 -2.13 56.04
C GLY A 75 -5.46 -1.71 55.38
N ASP A 76 -5.43 -0.84 54.39
CA ASP A 76 -6.59 -0.51 53.55
C ASP A 76 -6.57 -1.36 52.29
N ASP A 77 -7.49 -2.25 52.12
CA ASP A 77 -7.62 -3.11 50.94
C ASP A 77 -8.05 -2.35 49.68
N ARG A 78 -8.07 -1.00 49.69
CA ARG A 78 -8.43 -0.15 48.55
C ARG A 78 -7.21 0.50 47.96
N PRO A 79 -7.05 0.46 46.61
CA PRO A 79 -5.94 1.16 45.95
C PRO A 79 -6.10 2.68 46.16
N HIS A 80 -5.01 3.35 46.52
CA HIS A 80 -4.98 4.79 46.62
C HIS A 80 -5.26 5.44 45.25
N LEU A 81 -5.95 6.57 45.24
CA LEU A 81 -6.28 7.30 44.01
C LEU A 81 -5.04 7.63 43.16
N SER A 82 -3.90 7.91 43.81
CA SER A 82 -2.60 8.13 43.14
C SER A 82 -2.14 6.93 42.33
N SER A 83 -2.25 5.71 42.88
CA SER A 83 -1.84 4.47 42.21
C SER A 83 -2.75 4.17 41.02
N ILE A 84 -4.05 4.43 41.14
CA ILE A 84 -5.01 4.30 40.03
C ILE A 84 -4.65 5.31 38.90
N ARG A 85 -4.39 6.57 39.25
CA ARG A 85 -3.99 7.62 38.30
C ARG A 85 -2.67 7.28 37.59
N SER A 86 -1.69 6.77 38.31
CA SER A 86 -0.41 6.31 37.72
C SER A 86 -0.66 5.19 36.71
N LYS A 87 -1.50 4.21 37.04
CA LYS A 87 -1.84 3.10 36.12
C LYS A 87 -2.56 3.59 34.88
N ILE A 88 -3.52 4.52 35.04
CA ILE A 88 -4.20 5.17 33.90
C ILE A 88 -3.18 5.89 33.00
N ALA A 89 -2.24 6.64 33.58
CA ALA A 89 -1.21 7.35 32.83
C ALA A 89 -0.33 6.37 32.04
N ALA A 90 0.11 5.27 32.68
CA ALA A 90 0.90 4.23 32.00
C ALA A 90 0.14 3.58 30.83
N CYS A 91 -1.16 3.25 31.03
CA CYS A 91 -2.01 2.71 29.97
C CYS A 91 -2.18 3.69 28.80
N ARG A 92 -2.34 4.99 29.08
CA ARG A 92 -2.44 6.03 28.05
C ARG A 92 -1.16 6.15 27.22
N THR A 93 0.00 6.12 27.88
CA THR A 93 1.31 6.15 27.21
C THR A 93 1.49 4.94 26.31
N GLU A 94 1.13 3.74 26.77
CA GLU A 94 1.23 2.53 25.98
C GLU A 94 0.24 2.54 24.79
N LEU A 95 -0.99 3.04 25.00
CA LEU A 95 -1.95 3.22 23.93
C LEU A 95 -1.42 4.17 22.84
N ALA A 96 -0.86 5.31 23.23
CA ALA A 96 -0.27 6.26 22.28
C ALA A 96 0.89 5.65 21.50
N ARG A 97 1.74 4.86 22.18
CA ARG A 97 2.86 4.13 21.55
C ARG A 97 2.33 3.12 20.50
N LEU A 98 1.31 2.34 20.84
CA LEU A 98 0.70 1.36 19.94
C LEU A 98 0.00 2.02 18.76
N GLN A 99 -0.67 3.16 18.98
CA GLN A 99 -1.29 3.94 17.90
C GLN A 99 -0.27 4.46 16.90
N LEU A 100 0.87 4.97 17.38
CA LEU A 100 1.97 5.40 16.50
C LEU A 100 2.52 4.22 15.69
N GLN A 101 2.77 3.09 16.33
CA GLN A 101 3.25 1.88 15.67
C GLN A 101 2.28 1.39 14.61
N LEU A 102 0.97 1.41 14.89
CA LEU A 102 -0.06 1.04 13.92
C LEU A 102 -0.05 1.96 12.70
N ALA A 103 0.03 3.29 12.92
CA ALA A 103 0.10 4.25 11.82
C ALA A 103 1.34 4.03 10.92
N GLN A 104 2.49 3.70 11.51
CA GLN A 104 3.70 3.38 10.75
C GLN A 104 3.54 2.09 9.92
N LEU A 105 2.94 1.04 10.49
CA LEU A 105 2.67 -0.21 9.77
C LEU A 105 1.68 -0.01 8.62
N GLN A 106 0.63 0.78 8.84
CA GLN A 106 -0.34 1.13 7.78
C GLN A 106 0.31 1.91 6.63
N SER A 107 1.25 2.83 6.95
CA SER A 107 2.01 3.54 5.92
C SER A 107 2.90 2.59 5.10
N LEU A 108 3.57 1.63 5.75
CA LEU A 108 4.37 0.61 5.07
C LEU A 108 3.51 -0.32 4.20
N GLU A 109 2.34 -0.72 4.68
CA GLU A 109 1.39 -1.53 3.92
C GLU A 109 0.94 -0.80 2.65
N GLN A 110 0.57 0.49 2.78
CA GLN A 110 0.15 1.31 1.64
C GLN A 110 1.28 1.45 0.61
N GLN A 111 2.52 1.72 1.03
CA GLN A 111 3.67 1.78 0.14
C GLN A 111 3.93 0.44 -0.58
N SER A 112 3.73 -0.69 0.10
CA SER A 112 3.90 -2.01 -0.50
C SER A 112 2.84 -2.28 -1.57
N ILE A 113 1.58 -1.92 -1.29
CA ILE A 113 0.47 -2.04 -2.26
C ILE A 113 0.72 -1.17 -3.49
N GLU A 114 1.14 0.09 -3.29
CA GLU A 114 1.50 1.00 -4.39
C GLU A 114 2.65 0.46 -5.24
N ASN A 115 3.68 -0.11 -4.62
CA ASN A 115 4.80 -0.73 -5.32
C ASN A 115 4.37 -1.98 -6.12
N GLU A 116 3.51 -2.84 -5.57
CA GLU A 116 2.98 -4.01 -6.29
C GLU A 116 2.14 -3.58 -7.50
N GLN A 117 1.29 -2.55 -7.35
CA GLN A 117 0.50 -2.00 -8.46
C GLN A 117 1.43 -1.40 -9.54
N LEU A 118 2.46 -0.66 -9.15
CA LEU A 118 3.44 -0.09 -10.06
C LEU A 118 4.19 -1.15 -10.86
N MET A 119 4.54 -2.28 -10.25
CA MET A 119 5.22 -3.40 -10.92
C MET A 119 4.29 -4.11 -11.92
N SER A 120 2.97 -4.12 -11.69
CA SER A 120 1.99 -4.72 -12.61
C SER A 120 1.78 -3.91 -13.88
N ASP A 121 2.14 -2.62 -13.87
CA ASP A 121 2.00 -1.72 -15.03
C ASP A 121 3.14 -1.88 -16.04
N PHE A 122 4.22 -2.62 -15.69
CA PHE A 122 5.34 -2.91 -16.57
C PHE A 122 5.21 -4.26 -17.26
N SER A 123 5.60 -4.31 -18.53
CA SER A 123 5.73 -5.56 -19.29
C SER A 123 6.84 -5.46 -20.30
N ILE A 124 7.48 -6.59 -20.61
CA ILE A 124 8.44 -6.67 -21.71
C ILE A 124 7.79 -7.49 -22.83
N LYS A 125 7.68 -6.91 -24.02
CA LYS A 125 7.11 -7.59 -25.19
C LYS A 125 7.79 -7.15 -26.49
N SER A 126 7.59 -7.91 -27.57
CA SER A 126 7.90 -7.48 -28.92
C SER A 126 6.75 -6.66 -29.49
N ILE A 127 7.08 -5.70 -30.35
CA ILE A 127 6.10 -4.94 -31.15
C ILE A 127 6.41 -5.22 -32.61
N ASP A 128 5.40 -5.76 -33.31
CA ASP A 128 5.54 -6.14 -34.70
C ASP A 128 5.70 -4.94 -35.64
N ALA A 129 6.38 -5.13 -36.77
CA ALA A 129 6.39 -4.16 -37.83
C ALA A 129 4.98 -3.90 -38.36
N ARG A 130 4.65 -2.65 -38.66
CA ARG A 130 3.34 -2.24 -39.16
C ARG A 130 3.46 -1.17 -40.20
N ILE A 131 2.62 -1.23 -41.24
CA ILE A 131 2.46 -0.12 -42.17
C ILE A 131 1.76 1.01 -41.42
N VAL A 132 2.31 2.22 -41.49
CA VAL A 132 1.77 3.40 -40.84
C VAL A 132 1.58 4.55 -41.83
N ALA A 133 0.50 5.31 -41.58
CA ALA A 133 0.36 6.68 -42.07
C ALA A 133 0.99 7.61 -41.04
N SER A 134 2.02 8.36 -41.44
CA SER A 134 2.81 9.20 -40.55
C SER A 134 2.68 10.68 -40.93
N HIS A 135 2.62 11.52 -39.90
CA HIS A 135 2.67 12.98 -40.02
C HIS A 135 3.68 13.55 -39.01
N ARG A 136 4.86 13.99 -39.52
CA ARG A 136 5.91 14.61 -38.71
C ARG A 136 5.91 16.12 -38.91
N ARG A 137 5.90 16.86 -37.82
CA ARG A 137 6.04 18.31 -37.84
C ARG A 137 6.49 18.88 -36.50
N ILE A 138 6.98 20.12 -36.53
CA ILE A 138 7.19 20.90 -35.30
C ILE A 138 5.83 21.45 -34.84
N ILE A 139 5.45 21.15 -33.63
CA ILE A 139 4.24 21.65 -32.98
C ILE A 139 4.58 22.64 -31.85
N PRO A 140 3.76 23.69 -31.62
CA PRO A 140 4.03 24.65 -30.54
C PRO A 140 3.95 24.03 -29.14
N SER A 141 3.05 23.07 -28.94
CA SER A 141 2.85 22.34 -27.68
C SER A 141 2.02 21.09 -27.94
N TYR A 142 2.04 20.11 -27.03
CA TYR A 142 1.25 18.87 -27.10
C TYR A 142 -0.25 19.09 -27.15
N ASP A 143 -0.78 20.18 -26.55
CA ASP A 143 -2.20 20.52 -26.59
C ASP A 143 -2.74 20.66 -28.03
N ARG A 144 -1.86 20.93 -28.99
CA ARG A 144 -2.21 21.06 -30.41
C ARG A 144 -2.31 19.73 -31.15
N LEU A 145 -1.73 18.67 -30.60
CA LEU A 145 -1.65 17.37 -31.28
C LEU A 145 -3.06 16.82 -31.60
N GLY A 146 -3.96 16.79 -30.62
CA GLY A 146 -5.34 16.31 -30.82
C GLY A 146 -6.08 17.08 -31.90
N MET A 147 -5.93 18.43 -31.96
CA MET A 147 -6.51 19.25 -33.01
C MET A 147 -5.92 18.89 -34.40
N ILE A 148 -4.62 18.66 -34.50
CA ILE A 148 -3.95 18.27 -35.74
C ILE A 148 -4.43 16.90 -36.21
N CYS A 149 -4.55 15.92 -35.31
CA CYS A 149 -5.10 14.61 -35.63
C CYS A 149 -6.51 14.73 -36.19
N TYR A 150 -7.38 15.53 -35.54
CA TYR A 150 -8.78 15.68 -35.95
C TYR A 150 -8.96 16.51 -37.22
N SER A 151 -8.21 17.63 -37.40
CA SER A 151 -8.46 18.60 -38.49
C SER A 151 -7.56 18.43 -39.71
N VAL A 152 -6.46 17.67 -39.58
CA VAL A 152 -5.46 17.53 -40.69
C VAL A 152 -5.28 16.03 -41.03
N ILE A 153 -4.88 15.21 -40.06
CA ILE A 153 -4.50 13.82 -40.32
C ILE A 153 -5.73 12.97 -40.68
N GLY A 154 -6.75 12.97 -39.84
CA GLY A 154 -7.95 12.16 -40.04
C GLY A 154 -8.67 12.44 -41.37
N PRO A 155 -8.94 13.71 -41.76
CA PRO A 155 -9.51 14.03 -43.07
C PRO A 155 -8.62 13.58 -44.26
N GLU A 156 -7.32 13.69 -44.12
CA GLU A 156 -6.40 13.25 -45.21
C GLU A 156 -6.40 11.70 -45.30
N MET A 157 -6.37 10.99 -44.19
CA MET A 157 -6.47 9.52 -44.19
C MET A 157 -7.78 9.05 -44.84
N MET A 158 -8.90 9.73 -44.55
CA MET A 158 -10.19 9.44 -45.20
C MET A 158 -10.13 9.74 -46.70
N ARG A 159 -9.52 10.83 -47.10
CA ARG A 159 -9.39 11.24 -48.52
C ARG A 159 -8.61 10.17 -49.33
N VAL A 160 -7.55 9.63 -48.73
CA VAL A 160 -6.72 8.58 -49.35
C VAL A 160 -7.39 7.20 -49.31
N GLY A 161 -8.37 7.01 -48.42
CA GLY A 161 -9.07 5.74 -48.29
C GLY A 161 -8.36 4.77 -47.34
N CYS A 162 -7.57 5.30 -46.36
CA CYS A 162 -6.93 4.45 -45.36
C CYS A 162 -7.93 3.67 -44.52
N THR A 163 -7.64 2.40 -44.27
CA THR A 163 -8.34 1.55 -43.32
C THR A 163 -7.43 1.26 -42.12
N CYS A 164 -7.95 1.42 -40.90
CA CYS A 164 -7.20 1.09 -39.69
C CYS A 164 -7.55 -0.32 -39.23
N PRO A 165 -6.56 -1.18 -38.94
CA PRO A 165 -6.81 -2.53 -38.42
C PRO A 165 -7.34 -2.48 -36.99
N GLU A 166 -8.10 -3.52 -36.60
CA GLU A 166 -8.51 -3.71 -35.22
C GLU A 166 -7.59 -4.73 -34.51
N PRO A 167 -7.13 -4.46 -33.29
CA PRO A 167 -7.31 -3.19 -32.55
C PRO A 167 -6.50 -2.04 -33.20
N GLN A 168 -7.07 -0.83 -33.13
CA GLN A 168 -6.37 0.36 -33.60
C GLN A 168 -5.04 0.54 -32.87
N TYR A 169 -4.03 0.98 -33.59
CA TYR A 169 -2.70 1.24 -33.02
C TYR A 169 -2.15 2.56 -33.56
N CYS A 170 -2.13 3.55 -32.69
CA CYS A 170 -1.48 4.84 -32.99
C CYS A 170 -0.47 5.17 -31.91
N TYR A 171 0.53 5.94 -32.29
CA TYR A 171 1.57 6.40 -31.37
C TYR A 171 2.22 7.68 -31.84
N THR A 172 2.89 8.38 -30.91
CA THR A 172 3.82 9.45 -31.23
C THR A 172 5.24 9.07 -30.91
N VAL A 173 6.17 9.68 -31.63
CA VAL A 173 7.61 9.65 -31.37
C VAL A 173 8.12 11.09 -31.39
N GLU A 174 8.92 11.44 -30.36
CA GLU A 174 9.67 12.69 -30.33
C GLU A 174 11.03 12.49 -31.04
N HIS A 175 11.38 13.44 -31.89
CA HIS A 175 12.64 13.39 -32.64
C HIS A 175 13.67 14.39 -32.14
N ASP A 176 13.32 15.23 -31.18
CA ASP A 176 14.27 16.14 -30.54
C ASP A 176 15.34 15.37 -29.75
N ALA A 177 16.56 15.92 -29.72
CA ALA A 177 17.65 15.32 -28.95
C ALA A 177 17.55 15.58 -27.44
N GLU A 178 16.68 16.51 -27.03
CA GLU A 178 16.42 16.90 -25.65
C GLU A 178 14.92 17.21 -25.47
N HIS A 179 14.44 17.12 -24.26
CA HIS A 179 13.05 17.46 -23.97
C HIS A 179 12.78 18.95 -24.21
N LYS A 180 11.66 19.24 -24.90
CA LYS A 180 11.21 20.59 -25.18
C LYS A 180 9.77 20.79 -24.71
N GLU A 181 9.49 21.96 -24.15
CA GLU A 181 8.15 22.39 -23.78
C GLU A 181 7.41 23.11 -24.93
N ALA A 182 8.16 23.59 -25.92
CA ALA A 182 7.65 24.28 -27.10
C ALA A 182 8.48 23.95 -28.36
N ASP A 183 7.87 24.10 -29.52
CA ASP A 183 8.48 23.80 -30.82
C ASP A 183 9.02 22.37 -30.90
N ILE A 184 8.19 21.42 -30.52
CA ILE A 184 8.49 20.00 -30.37
C ILE A 184 8.44 19.32 -31.76
N ASP A 185 9.50 18.64 -32.17
CA ASP A 185 9.51 17.80 -33.36
C ASP A 185 8.90 16.45 -33.10
N VAL A 186 7.61 16.33 -33.36
CA VAL A 186 6.82 15.12 -33.09
C VAL A 186 6.32 14.48 -34.38
N GLU A 187 6.37 13.18 -34.43
CA GLU A 187 5.76 12.34 -35.46
C GLU A 187 4.60 11.55 -34.89
N TYR A 188 3.43 11.74 -35.45
CA TYR A 188 2.25 10.92 -35.19
C TYR A 188 2.20 9.81 -36.24
N CYS A 189 1.99 8.58 -35.80
CA CYS A 189 1.86 7.39 -36.64
C CYS A 189 0.54 6.66 -36.31
N GLU A 190 -0.23 6.34 -37.34
CA GLU A 190 -1.43 5.52 -37.28
C GLU A 190 -1.24 4.27 -38.13
N ALA A 191 -1.44 3.08 -37.54
CA ALA A 191 -1.36 1.83 -38.29
C ALA A 191 -2.47 1.74 -39.34
N VAL A 192 -2.11 1.37 -40.55
CA VAL A 192 -3.02 1.21 -41.69
C VAL A 192 -2.93 -0.18 -42.28
N GLY A 193 -4.01 -0.64 -42.94
CA GLY A 193 -4.12 -2.00 -43.47
C GLY A 193 -3.25 -2.24 -44.71
N GLU A 194 -2.93 -1.18 -45.48
CA GLU A 194 -2.16 -1.28 -46.71
C GLU A 194 -1.33 -0.03 -46.94
N MET A 195 -0.33 -0.16 -47.84
CA MET A 195 0.54 0.93 -48.26
C MET A 195 -0.16 1.83 -49.26
N HIS A 196 -0.11 3.15 -49.04
CA HIS A 196 -0.59 4.17 -49.95
C HIS A 196 0.57 5.03 -50.46
N PRO A 197 0.43 5.75 -51.59
CA PRO A 197 1.39 6.75 -52.02
C PRO A 197 1.44 7.92 -50.99
N ASP A 198 2.66 8.47 -50.81
CA ASP A 198 2.87 9.67 -50.01
C ASP A 198 2.02 10.83 -50.54
N THR A 199 1.56 11.69 -49.62
CA THR A 199 0.86 12.93 -49.93
C THR A 199 1.67 14.14 -49.43
N ASP A 200 1.16 15.36 -49.60
CA ASP A 200 1.79 16.54 -49.01
C ASP A 200 1.66 16.55 -47.44
N ILE A 201 0.77 15.75 -46.91
CA ILE A 201 0.46 15.68 -45.48
C ILE A 201 0.96 14.39 -44.84
N LEU A 202 0.77 13.23 -45.50
CA LEU A 202 1.05 11.92 -44.96
C LEU A 202 2.19 11.24 -45.71
N ARG A 203 3.04 10.55 -44.95
CA ARG A 203 4.00 9.58 -45.46
C ARG A 203 3.59 8.18 -45.05
N PHE A 204 3.80 7.21 -45.95
CA PHE A 204 3.47 5.81 -45.71
C PHE A 204 4.73 4.97 -45.75
N TYR A 205 4.99 4.25 -44.66
CA TYR A 205 6.12 3.34 -44.57
C TYR A 205 5.86 2.21 -43.61
N GLU A 206 6.66 1.15 -43.70
CA GLU A 206 6.67 0.09 -42.72
C GLU A 206 7.51 0.51 -41.52
N ALA A 207 6.85 0.82 -40.39
CA ALA A 207 7.51 1.10 -39.13
C ALA A 207 8.20 -0.19 -38.64
N PRO A 208 9.51 -0.13 -38.28
CA PRO A 208 10.26 -1.33 -37.92
C PRO A 208 9.69 -1.98 -36.65
N ALA A 209 9.80 -3.31 -36.58
CA ALA A 209 9.54 -4.05 -35.37
C ALA A 209 10.49 -3.64 -34.25
N ILE A 210 9.98 -3.69 -33.00
CA ILE A 210 10.80 -3.55 -31.79
C ILE A 210 10.90 -4.94 -31.16
N PRO A 211 12.03 -5.63 -31.29
CA PRO A 211 12.18 -7.01 -30.80
C PRO A 211 11.99 -7.13 -29.31
N LYS A 212 12.35 -6.08 -28.54
CA LYS A 212 12.21 -6.02 -27.10
C LYS A 212 11.87 -4.59 -26.69
N ALA A 213 10.68 -4.38 -26.21
CA ALA A 213 10.21 -3.11 -25.65
C ALA A 213 9.84 -3.29 -24.19
N LEU A 214 10.34 -2.41 -23.33
CA LEU A 214 9.77 -2.20 -22.02
C LEU A 214 8.53 -1.33 -22.20
N CYS A 215 7.37 -1.88 -21.87
CA CYS A 215 6.09 -1.21 -21.97
C CYS A 215 5.59 -0.85 -20.57
N TYR A 216 5.14 0.39 -20.40
CA TYR A 216 4.54 0.90 -19.18
C TYR A 216 3.15 1.44 -19.47
N SER A 217 2.15 0.94 -18.75
CA SER A 217 0.76 1.38 -18.89
C SER A 217 0.51 2.59 -17.98
N HIS A 218 0.52 3.79 -18.54
CA HIS A 218 0.15 5.02 -17.83
C HIS A 218 -1.36 5.24 -17.89
N ARG A 219 -1.99 5.28 -16.72
CA ARG A 219 -3.40 5.65 -16.57
C ARG A 219 -3.49 7.03 -15.96
N GLY A 220 -4.25 7.93 -16.62
CA GLY A 220 -4.46 9.30 -16.15
C GLY A 220 -4.11 10.37 -17.19
N ASP A 221 -4.13 11.63 -16.74
CA ASP A 221 -3.87 12.81 -17.56
C ASP A 221 -2.43 12.89 -18.09
N TYR A 222 -2.27 13.44 -19.27
CA TYR A 222 -0.97 13.57 -19.94
C TYR A 222 0.03 14.47 -19.21
N SER A 223 -0.43 15.39 -18.36
CA SER A 223 0.46 16.22 -17.51
C SER A 223 1.28 15.39 -16.51
N GLN A 224 0.89 14.14 -16.26
CA GLN A 224 1.57 13.23 -15.33
C GLN A 224 2.68 12.38 -16.00
N PHE A 225 2.94 12.53 -17.30
CA PHE A 225 3.97 11.75 -18.00
C PHE A 225 5.37 11.93 -17.43
N GLY A 226 5.72 13.10 -16.87
CA GLY A 226 7.00 13.30 -16.20
C GLY A 226 7.25 12.30 -15.08
N GLY A 227 6.23 12.03 -14.27
CA GLY A 227 6.29 11.01 -13.21
C GLY A 227 6.34 9.58 -13.76
N ALA A 228 5.64 9.30 -14.87
CA ALA A 228 5.70 8.01 -15.56
C ALA A 228 7.10 7.73 -16.11
N MET A 229 7.72 8.71 -16.76
CA MET A 229 9.09 8.58 -17.31
C MET A 229 10.12 8.36 -16.22
N ALA A 230 10.02 9.02 -15.06
CA ALA A 230 10.92 8.78 -13.94
C ALA A 230 10.86 7.31 -13.47
N ARG A 231 9.66 6.75 -13.35
CA ARG A 231 9.45 5.33 -12.98
C ARG A 231 10.00 4.35 -14.03
N ILE A 232 9.83 4.67 -15.33
CA ILE A 232 10.39 3.87 -16.43
C ILE A 232 11.92 3.85 -16.34
N MET A 233 12.55 4.99 -16.12
CA MET A 233 14.00 5.10 -16.01
C MET A 233 14.54 4.32 -14.81
N GLU A 234 13.89 4.43 -13.66
CA GLU A 234 14.24 3.66 -12.47
C GLU A 234 14.12 2.15 -12.72
N HIS A 235 13.03 1.70 -13.37
CA HIS A 235 12.84 0.28 -13.70
C HIS A 235 13.90 -0.22 -14.69
N ILE A 236 14.25 0.56 -15.71
CA ILE A 236 15.33 0.25 -16.67
C ILE A 236 16.65 0.04 -15.94
N GLU A 237 17.00 0.93 -15.00
CA GLU A 237 18.23 0.85 -14.22
C GLU A 237 18.23 -0.39 -13.31
N GLN A 238 17.13 -0.65 -12.60
CA GLN A 238 16.98 -1.82 -11.74
C GLN A 238 17.10 -3.15 -12.49
N GLN A 239 16.61 -3.22 -13.73
CA GLN A 239 16.66 -4.42 -14.58
C GLN A 239 17.95 -4.52 -15.40
N GLY A 240 18.82 -3.51 -15.34
CA GLY A 240 20.07 -3.47 -16.13
C GLY A 240 19.82 -3.42 -17.63
N LEU A 241 18.69 -2.84 -18.06
CA LEU A 241 18.34 -2.69 -19.48
C LEU A 241 19.03 -1.46 -20.07
N ARG A 242 19.25 -1.47 -21.40
CA ARG A 242 19.79 -0.32 -22.15
C ARG A 242 18.78 0.15 -23.18
N ILE A 243 18.49 1.46 -23.21
CA ILE A 243 17.62 2.08 -24.22
C ILE A 243 18.37 2.10 -25.56
N VAL A 244 17.70 1.65 -26.63
CA VAL A 244 18.28 1.54 -27.97
C VAL A 244 17.49 2.32 -29.02
N GLY A 245 16.49 3.10 -28.63
CA GLY A 245 15.70 3.91 -29.56
C GLY A 245 14.78 4.88 -28.85
N ASN A 246 14.12 5.75 -29.62
CA ASN A 246 13.17 6.71 -29.07
C ASN A 246 11.93 5.99 -28.55
N PRO A 247 11.39 6.39 -27.38
CA PRO A 247 10.13 5.88 -26.87
C PRO A 247 8.97 6.18 -27.83
N ARG A 248 8.00 5.24 -27.91
CA ARG A 248 6.71 5.45 -28.54
C ARG A 248 5.67 5.65 -27.46
N PHE A 249 4.81 6.65 -27.63
CA PHE A 249 3.66 6.88 -26.75
C PHE A 249 2.40 6.43 -27.48
N SER A 250 1.94 5.20 -27.20
CA SER A 250 0.77 4.60 -27.85
C SER A 250 -0.49 4.96 -27.08
N TYR A 251 -1.39 5.68 -27.71
CA TYR A 251 -2.62 6.17 -27.13
C TYR A 251 -3.74 5.14 -27.33
N ILE A 252 -4.21 4.53 -26.23
CA ILE A 252 -5.27 3.51 -26.22
C ILE A 252 -6.62 4.16 -25.91
N ASP A 253 -6.65 4.92 -24.83
CA ASP A 253 -7.82 5.73 -24.43
C ASP A 253 -7.39 7.19 -24.27
N GLY A 254 -8.26 8.08 -24.72
CA GLY A 254 -7.99 9.52 -24.67
C GLY A 254 -9.26 10.36 -24.85
N PRO A 255 -9.14 11.66 -25.12
CA PRO A 255 -10.29 12.57 -25.21
C PRO A 255 -11.25 12.23 -26.36
N TRP A 256 -10.89 11.34 -27.25
CA TRP A 256 -11.77 10.85 -28.36
C TRP A 256 -12.74 9.77 -27.94
N ASN A 257 -12.50 9.07 -26.81
CA ASN A 257 -13.33 7.95 -26.32
C ASN A 257 -13.56 7.94 -24.81
N ARG A 258 -12.95 8.86 -24.04
CA ARG A 258 -13.11 9.02 -22.58
C ARG A 258 -13.40 10.47 -22.23
N GLU A 259 -14.40 10.70 -21.38
CA GLU A 259 -14.76 12.04 -20.90
C GLU A 259 -13.87 12.49 -19.75
N ASN A 260 -13.48 11.55 -18.86
CA ASN A 260 -12.68 11.85 -17.68
C ASN A 260 -11.20 11.60 -17.97
N PRO A 261 -10.32 12.61 -17.83
CA PRO A 261 -8.87 12.45 -18.04
C PRO A 261 -8.22 11.38 -17.14
N ALA A 262 -8.80 11.07 -15.98
CA ALA A 262 -8.33 9.99 -15.11
C ALA A 262 -8.46 8.59 -15.74
N ASP A 263 -9.30 8.44 -16.78
CA ASP A 263 -9.54 7.17 -17.48
C ASP A 263 -8.71 7.04 -18.77
N TYR A 264 -7.89 8.04 -19.12
CA TYR A 264 -7.00 7.93 -20.27
C TYR A 264 -5.98 6.82 -20.04
N LEU A 265 -5.65 6.11 -21.10
CA LEU A 265 -4.67 5.03 -21.08
C LEU A 265 -3.67 5.22 -22.21
N THR A 266 -2.41 5.37 -21.83
CA THR A 266 -1.29 5.46 -22.76
C THR A 266 -0.25 4.41 -22.42
N GLU A 267 0.14 3.61 -23.40
CA GLU A 267 1.27 2.70 -23.25
C GLU A 267 2.56 3.36 -23.74
N VAL A 268 3.48 3.59 -22.83
CA VAL A 268 4.84 4.06 -23.17
C VAL A 268 5.68 2.84 -23.53
N GLN A 269 6.20 2.78 -24.75
CA GLN A 269 6.94 1.66 -25.30
C GLN A 269 8.39 2.09 -25.52
N VAL A 270 9.31 1.63 -24.67
CA VAL A 270 10.73 1.99 -24.73
C VAL A 270 11.51 0.85 -25.36
N PRO A 271 12.14 1.04 -26.54
CA PRO A 271 13.02 0.03 -27.13
C PRO A 271 14.22 -0.22 -26.23
N VAL A 272 14.46 -1.49 -25.83
CA VAL A 272 15.54 -1.87 -24.91
C VAL A 272 16.27 -3.13 -25.37
N GLU A 273 17.48 -3.31 -24.89
CA GLU A 273 18.25 -4.55 -25.01
C GLU A 273 18.79 -5.06 -23.68
#